data_e7390d6e9b8b4f234e2e0e58b3a73849
#
_entry.id   e7390d6e9b8b4f234e2e0e58b3a73849
#
_cell.length_a   1.000
_cell.length_b   1.000
_cell.length_c   1.000
_cell.angle_alpha   90.00
_cell.angle_beta   90.00
_cell.angle_gamma   90.00
#
_symmetry.space_group_name_H-M   'P 1'
#
loop_
_entity.id
_entity.type
_entity.pdbx_description
1 polymer ?
#
loop_
_entity_poly.entity_id
_entity_poly.type
_entity_poly.pdbx_seq_one_letter_code
_entity_poly.pdbx_strand_id
1 'polypeptide(L)'
;MSTPVVVVSTVTHGERSPGVAILSDVSLSAMAGEVVVIEGRSGSGKSTLCQLVAGLEAPDRGTVTVGGSPAASVRDWARLALLPQRLGLPAELTVAENVTLPCWVRGMPARPDLLEAFDLAHLADRRTGEASRGEQQRMAIARAAVLGPDVIVLDEPTSHQDEAHADLVAHQLLELARAGSAVLVATHDPRLVAEADQVVHLHAGRHHHP
;
A
#
# COMPACT_ATOMS: atom_id res chain seq x y z
N MET A 1 17.86 -7.02 -18.49
CA MET A 1 16.42 -6.77 -18.24
C MET A 1 16.22 -6.82 -16.73
N SER A 2 15.67 -5.77 -16.14
CA SER A 2 15.37 -5.76 -14.70
C SER A 2 14.27 -6.77 -14.40
N THR A 3 14.35 -7.43 -13.24
CA THR A 3 13.35 -8.43 -12.81
C THR A 3 12.26 -7.74 -11.98
N PRO A 4 10.97 -8.01 -12.22
CA PRO A 4 9.90 -7.47 -11.39
C PRO A 4 10.07 -7.82 -9.92
N VAL A 5 9.82 -6.86 -9.03
CA VAL A 5 9.86 -7.10 -7.58
C VAL A 5 8.53 -7.64 -7.07
N VAL A 6 7.41 -7.38 -7.76
CA VAL A 6 6.11 -7.99 -7.51
C VAL A 6 5.67 -8.73 -8.76
N VAL A 7 5.20 -9.97 -8.60
CA VAL A 7 4.57 -10.74 -9.68
C VAL A 7 3.31 -11.40 -9.15
N VAL A 8 2.19 -11.08 -9.77
CA VAL A 8 0.90 -11.75 -9.61
C VAL A 8 0.63 -12.51 -10.90
N SER A 9 0.47 -13.82 -10.83
CA SER A 9 0.32 -14.68 -12.01
C SER A 9 -0.94 -15.52 -11.92
N THR A 10 -1.89 -15.25 -12.84
CA THR A 10 -3.15 -15.99 -13.03
C THR A 10 -3.91 -16.27 -11.72
N VAL A 11 -3.99 -15.25 -10.86
CA VAL A 11 -4.56 -15.37 -9.52
C VAL A 11 -6.08 -15.46 -9.57
N THR A 12 -6.62 -16.52 -8.95
CA THR A 12 -8.03 -16.68 -8.62
C THR A 12 -8.17 -16.80 -7.11
N HIS A 13 -9.12 -16.06 -6.50
CA HIS A 13 -9.29 -16.05 -5.04
C HIS A 13 -10.72 -15.74 -4.62
N GLY A 14 -11.13 -16.33 -3.47
CA GLY A 14 -12.44 -16.12 -2.86
C GLY A 14 -13.56 -16.78 -3.64
N GLU A 15 -13.34 -17.99 -4.17
CA GLU A 15 -14.33 -18.75 -4.92
C GLU A 15 -15.45 -19.26 -3.98
N ARG A 16 -16.65 -18.67 -4.10
CA ARG A 16 -17.83 -19.04 -3.30
C ARG A 16 -18.71 -20.10 -3.96
N SER A 17 -18.60 -20.23 -5.28
CA SER A 17 -19.28 -21.20 -6.12
C SER A 17 -18.47 -21.37 -7.41
N PRO A 18 -18.57 -22.50 -8.13
CA PRO A 18 -17.83 -22.69 -9.37
C PRO A 18 -18.01 -21.50 -10.34
N GLY A 19 -16.92 -20.82 -10.66
CA GLY A 19 -16.90 -19.65 -11.55
C GLY A 19 -17.32 -18.31 -10.94
N VAL A 20 -17.58 -18.24 -9.63
CA VAL A 20 -17.91 -16.99 -8.91
C VAL A 20 -16.83 -16.73 -7.86
N ALA A 21 -15.77 -16.08 -8.26
CA ALA A 21 -14.65 -15.68 -7.40
C ALA A 21 -14.62 -14.15 -7.20
N ILE A 22 -13.98 -13.70 -6.12
CA ILE A 22 -13.70 -12.27 -5.90
C ILE A 22 -12.66 -11.78 -6.91
N LEU A 23 -11.63 -12.60 -7.18
CA LEU A 23 -10.64 -12.37 -8.23
C LEU A 23 -10.61 -13.60 -9.14
N SER A 24 -10.55 -13.39 -10.46
CA SER A 24 -10.53 -14.43 -11.48
C SER A 24 -9.47 -14.14 -12.53
N ASP A 25 -8.42 -14.95 -12.57
CA ASP A 25 -7.34 -14.91 -13.57
C ASP A 25 -6.64 -13.54 -13.65
N VAL A 26 -6.33 -12.94 -12.50
CA VAL A 26 -5.68 -11.65 -12.41
C VAL A 26 -4.17 -11.83 -12.52
N SER A 27 -3.54 -11.03 -13.40
CA SER A 27 -2.08 -10.98 -13.56
C SER A 27 -1.61 -9.54 -13.61
N LEU A 28 -0.53 -9.23 -12.90
CA LEU A 28 0.20 -7.96 -12.97
C LEU A 28 1.64 -8.15 -12.51
N SER A 29 2.49 -7.20 -12.83
CA SER A 29 3.84 -7.12 -12.27
C SER A 29 4.18 -5.67 -11.94
N ALA A 30 5.12 -5.47 -11.01
CA ALA A 30 5.68 -4.16 -10.70
C ALA A 30 7.20 -4.26 -10.56
N MET A 31 7.90 -3.26 -11.12
CA MET A 31 9.33 -3.10 -10.99
C MET A 31 9.65 -2.22 -9.79
N ALA A 32 10.90 -2.28 -9.31
CA ALA A 32 11.39 -1.29 -8.36
C ALA A 32 11.31 0.12 -8.97
N GLY A 33 10.77 1.07 -8.21
CA GLY A 33 10.60 2.45 -8.66
C GLY A 33 9.32 2.71 -9.46
N GLU A 34 8.47 1.71 -9.71
CA GLU A 34 7.20 1.90 -10.42
C GLU A 34 6.03 2.19 -9.48
N VAL A 35 5.12 3.01 -9.97
CA VAL A 35 3.78 3.24 -9.39
C VAL A 35 2.75 2.46 -10.18
N VAL A 36 2.14 1.46 -9.57
CA VAL A 36 1.07 0.64 -10.16
C VAL A 36 -0.25 0.98 -9.47
N VAL A 37 -1.17 1.58 -10.22
CA VAL A 37 -2.51 1.88 -9.74
C VAL A 37 -3.46 0.73 -10.06
N ILE A 38 -4.19 0.26 -9.04
CA ILE A 38 -5.25 -0.72 -9.17
C ILE A 38 -6.58 0.03 -9.09
N GLU A 39 -7.24 0.19 -10.24
CA GLU A 39 -8.49 0.91 -10.37
C GLU A 39 -9.68 -0.03 -10.52
N GLY A 40 -10.86 0.38 -10.06
CA GLY A 40 -12.09 -0.39 -10.21
C GLY A 40 -13.18 0.06 -9.25
N ARG A 41 -14.42 -0.29 -9.54
CA ARG A 41 -15.58 0.06 -8.71
C ARG A 41 -15.47 -0.57 -7.32
N SER A 42 -16.24 -0.04 -6.36
CA SER A 42 -16.37 -0.69 -5.05
C SER A 42 -16.81 -2.15 -5.21
N GLY A 43 -16.16 -3.06 -4.48
CA GLY A 43 -16.41 -4.51 -4.58
C GLY A 43 -15.75 -5.21 -5.77
N SER A 44 -14.90 -4.54 -6.58
CA SER A 44 -14.21 -5.19 -7.70
C SER A 44 -13.04 -6.09 -7.31
N GLY A 45 -12.67 -6.17 -6.03
CA GLY A 45 -11.58 -7.02 -5.55
C GLY A 45 -10.25 -6.28 -5.29
N LYS A 46 -10.19 -4.94 -5.39
CA LYS A 46 -8.94 -4.17 -5.16
C LYS A 46 -8.29 -4.46 -3.81
N SER A 47 -9.06 -4.33 -2.72
CA SER A 47 -8.55 -4.61 -1.36
C SER A 47 -8.11 -6.06 -1.19
N THR A 48 -8.81 -7.02 -1.82
CA THR A 48 -8.42 -8.42 -1.83
C THR A 48 -7.09 -8.62 -2.55
N LEU A 49 -6.90 -7.97 -3.70
CA LEU A 49 -5.62 -8.02 -4.41
C LEU A 49 -4.49 -7.41 -3.58
N CYS A 50 -4.73 -6.27 -2.92
CA CYS A 50 -3.77 -5.67 -1.98
C CYS A 50 -3.40 -6.63 -0.85
N GLN A 51 -4.37 -7.34 -0.25
CA GLN A 51 -4.14 -8.31 0.82
C GLN A 51 -3.30 -9.51 0.35
N LEU A 52 -3.55 -10.01 -0.86
CA LEU A 52 -2.75 -11.08 -1.46
C LEU A 52 -1.32 -10.65 -1.74
N VAL A 53 -1.11 -9.46 -2.31
CA VAL A 53 0.23 -8.91 -2.56
C VAL A 53 0.96 -8.65 -1.24
N ALA A 54 0.24 -8.17 -0.22
CA ALA A 54 0.80 -7.97 1.13
C ALA A 54 1.06 -9.30 1.89
N GLY A 55 0.71 -10.45 1.30
CA GLY A 55 0.94 -11.76 1.90
C GLY A 55 0.10 -12.05 3.14
N LEU A 56 -1.03 -11.32 3.34
CA LEU A 56 -1.98 -11.59 4.42
C LEU A 56 -2.81 -12.84 4.15
N GLU A 57 -3.06 -13.12 2.88
CA GLU A 57 -3.77 -14.31 2.41
C GLU A 57 -2.98 -14.95 1.27
N ALA A 58 -3.23 -16.23 0.99
CA ALA A 58 -2.71 -16.92 -0.17
C ALA A 58 -3.82 -17.06 -1.22
N PRO A 59 -3.54 -16.97 -2.52
CA PRO A 59 -4.54 -17.19 -3.55
C PRO A 59 -5.01 -18.65 -3.59
N ASP A 60 -6.26 -18.87 -4.00
CA ASP A 60 -6.79 -20.23 -4.18
C ASP A 60 -6.11 -20.92 -5.37
N ARG A 61 -5.78 -20.15 -6.43
CA ARG A 61 -5.03 -20.59 -7.61
C ARG A 61 -4.10 -19.48 -8.08
N GLY A 62 -3.06 -19.83 -8.80
CA GLY A 62 -2.04 -18.91 -9.26
C GLY A 62 -0.99 -18.63 -8.19
N THR A 63 -0.18 -17.61 -8.38
CA THR A 63 0.92 -17.27 -7.47
C THR A 63 1.07 -15.78 -7.29
N VAL A 64 1.49 -15.36 -6.08
CA VAL A 64 1.91 -14.00 -5.77
C VAL A 64 3.30 -14.06 -5.15
N THR A 65 4.25 -13.36 -5.76
CA THR A 65 5.63 -13.29 -5.26
C THR A 65 6.09 -11.85 -5.06
N VAL A 66 6.92 -11.65 -4.03
CA VAL A 66 7.58 -10.38 -3.71
C VAL A 66 9.07 -10.65 -3.54
N GLY A 67 9.91 -9.98 -4.35
CA GLY A 67 11.34 -10.20 -4.38
C GLY A 67 11.70 -11.67 -4.66
N GLY A 68 10.94 -12.34 -5.54
CA GLY A 68 11.13 -13.75 -5.91
C GLY A 68 10.69 -14.77 -4.86
N SER A 69 10.17 -14.34 -3.70
CA SER A 69 9.64 -15.22 -2.64
C SER A 69 8.11 -15.18 -2.63
N PRO A 70 7.41 -16.26 -2.24
CA PRO A 70 5.96 -16.21 -2.05
C PRO A 70 5.59 -15.06 -1.10
N ALA A 71 4.66 -14.20 -1.48
CA ALA A 71 4.28 -13.02 -0.70
C ALA A 71 3.91 -13.39 0.76
N ALA A 72 3.17 -14.49 0.94
CA ALA A 72 2.80 -15.00 2.27
C ALA A 72 3.98 -15.43 3.16
N SER A 73 5.19 -15.56 2.63
CA SER A 73 6.42 -15.85 3.40
C SER A 73 7.21 -14.60 3.80
N VAL A 74 6.92 -13.44 3.20
CA VAL A 74 7.61 -12.17 3.50
C VAL A 74 7.05 -11.59 4.79
N ARG A 75 7.88 -11.50 5.83
CA ARG A 75 7.50 -10.96 7.16
C ARG A 75 8.28 -9.72 7.54
N ASP A 76 9.12 -9.25 6.64
CA ASP A 76 9.97 -8.10 6.87
C ASP A 76 9.33 -6.81 6.31
N TRP A 77 9.03 -5.87 7.20
CA TRP A 77 8.43 -4.57 6.85
C TRP A 77 9.36 -3.67 6.02
N ALA A 78 10.66 -3.93 6.00
CA ALA A 78 11.60 -3.28 5.08
C ALA A 78 11.55 -3.88 3.67
N ARG A 79 10.93 -5.04 3.50
CA ARG A 79 10.71 -5.66 2.20
C ARG A 79 9.31 -5.44 1.68
N LEU A 80 8.32 -5.52 2.56
CA LEU A 80 6.90 -5.43 2.19
C LEU A 80 6.12 -4.73 3.28
N ALA A 81 5.63 -3.52 2.99
CA ALA A 81 4.76 -2.75 3.87
C ALA A 81 3.34 -2.66 3.30
N LEU A 82 2.36 -2.59 4.18
CA LEU A 82 0.95 -2.45 3.84
C LEU A 82 0.32 -1.30 4.61
N LEU A 83 -0.45 -0.47 3.90
CA LEU A 83 -1.48 0.40 4.46
C LEU A 83 -2.84 -0.28 4.25
N PRO A 84 -3.41 -0.93 5.26
CA PRO A 84 -4.74 -1.52 5.14
C PRO A 84 -5.83 -0.46 5.32
N GLN A 85 -7.03 -0.74 4.85
CA GLN A 85 -8.20 0.14 5.05
C GLN A 85 -8.49 0.42 6.54
N ARG A 86 -8.20 -0.51 7.44
CA ARG A 86 -8.20 -0.30 8.90
C ARG A 86 -6.77 -0.05 9.34
N LEU A 87 -6.46 1.17 9.74
CA LEU A 87 -5.09 1.67 9.93
C LEU A 87 -4.28 0.96 11.03
N GLY A 88 -4.94 0.32 12.00
CA GLY A 88 -4.29 -0.43 13.07
C GLY A 88 -3.28 0.42 13.87
N LEU A 89 -3.65 1.67 14.16
CA LEU A 89 -2.84 2.58 14.95
C LEU A 89 -3.19 2.42 16.43
N PRO A 90 -2.22 2.10 17.33
CA PRO A 90 -2.44 2.17 18.76
C PRO A 90 -2.82 3.58 19.20
N ALA A 91 -3.98 3.74 19.81
CA ALA A 91 -4.54 5.03 20.18
C ALA A 91 -3.76 5.72 21.32
N GLU A 92 -3.09 4.92 22.14
CA GLU A 92 -2.33 5.33 23.32
C GLU A 92 -0.96 5.91 22.98
N LEU A 93 -0.40 5.54 21.82
CA LEU A 93 0.87 6.06 21.36
C LEU A 93 0.69 7.47 20.80
N THR A 94 1.75 8.28 20.90
CA THR A 94 1.81 9.57 20.20
C THR A 94 1.96 9.37 18.69
N VAL A 95 1.77 10.44 17.92
CA VAL A 95 1.99 10.46 16.46
C VAL A 95 3.43 10.03 16.14
N ALA A 96 4.42 10.62 16.82
CA ALA A 96 5.83 10.29 16.61
C ALA A 96 6.13 8.83 16.96
N GLU A 97 5.61 8.32 18.07
CA GLU A 97 5.77 6.92 18.49
C GLU A 97 5.16 5.94 17.49
N ASN A 98 3.96 6.23 16.97
CA ASN A 98 3.33 5.39 15.95
C ASN A 98 4.15 5.32 14.66
N VAL A 99 4.61 6.46 14.14
CA VAL A 99 5.41 6.51 12.91
C VAL A 99 6.73 5.78 13.07
N THR A 100 7.40 5.95 14.23
CA THR A 100 8.73 5.38 14.48
C THR A 100 8.72 3.96 15.04
N LEU A 101 7.55 3.41 15.37
CA LEU A 101 7.41 2.07 15.94
C LEU A 101 8.19 0.98 15.19
N PRO A 102 8.16 0.89 13.84
CA PRO A 102 8.94 -0.10 13.12
C PRO A 102 10.46 0.07 13.29
N CYS A 103 10.94 1.31 13.45
CA CYS A 103 12.34 1.60 13.71
C CYS A 103 12.75 1.08 15.10
N TRP A 104 11.93 1.32 16.12
CA TRP A 104 12.21 0.83 17.49
C TRP A 104 12.29 -0.70 17.55
N VAL A 105 11.35 -1.38 16.93
CA VAL A 105 11.34 -2.86 16.88
C VAL A 105 12.64 -3.41 16.27
N ARG A 106 13.30 -2.64 15.42
CA ARG A 106 14.54 -3.02 14.73
C ARG A 106 15.80 -2.42 15.35
N GLY A 107 15.70 -1.63 16.40
CA GLY A 107 16.83 -0.91 16.96
C GLY A 107 17.42 0.14 16.00
N MET A 108 16.62 0.67 15.09
CA MET A 108 17.00 1.70 14.11
C MET A 108 16.68 3.09 14.65
N PRO A 109 17.41 4.14 14.23
CA PRO A 109 17.10 5.50 14.62
C PRO A 109 15.73 5.94 14.10
N ALA A 110 15.06 6.84 14.84
CA ALA A 110 13.82 7.46 14.39
C ALA A 110 14.04 8.30 13.12
N ARG A 111 12.97 8.48 12.35
CA ARG A 111 12.93 9.24 11.09
C ARG A 111 12.00 10.46 11.25
N PRO A 112 12.44 11.52 11.96
CA PRO A 112 11.64 12.73 12.17
C PRO A 112 11.31 13.46 10.86
N ASP A 113 12.14 13.34 9.84
CA ASP A 113 11.92 13.84 8.49
C ASP A 113 10.60 13.38 7.88
N LEU A 114 10.12 12.18 8.21
CA LEU A 114 8.82 11.69 7.74
C LEU A 114 7.64 12.40 8.41
N LEU A 115 7.79 12.86 9.64
CA LEU A 115 6.75 13.66 10.27
C LEU A 115 6.55 15.00 9.53
N GLU A 116 7.64 15.62 9.11
CA GLU A 116 7.59 16.85 8.30
C GLU A 116 7.01 16.55 6.91
N ALA A 117 7.51 15.51 6.24
CA ALA A 117 7.07 15.11 4.90
C ALA A 117 5.57 14.83 4.79
N PHE A 118 4.95 14.34 5.86
CA PHE A 118 3.50 14.05 5.92
C PHE A 118 2.68 15.11 6.68
N ASP A 119 3.26 16.29 6.96
CA ASP A 119 2.62 17.38 7.73
C ASP A 119 2.07 16.90 9.08
N LEU A 120 2.91 16.19 9.85
CA LEU A 120 2.58 15.63 11.15
C LEU A 120 3.48 16.16 12.28
N ALA A 121 4.53 16.93 11.96
CA ALA A 121 5.52 17.39 12.94
C ALA A 121 4.89 18.20 14.09
N HIS A 122 3.90 19.04 13.77
CA HIS A 122 3.17 19.86 14.75
C HIS A 122 2.25 19.04 15.69
N LEU A 123 2.07 17.74 15.38
CA LEU A 123 1.26 16.79 16.15
C LEU A 123 2.10 15.73 16.85
N ALA A 124 3.43 15.79 16.78
CA ALA A 124 4.35 14.72 17.17
C ALA A 124 4.04 14.13 18.57
N ASP A 125 3.76 14.98 19.54
CA ASP A 125 3.47 14.62 20.93
C ASP A 125 1.98 14.36 21.23
N ARG A 126 1.09 14.58 20.25
CA ARG A 126 -0.36 14.32 20.40
C ARG A 126 -0.64 12.82 20.37
N ARG A 127 -1.57 12.35 21.18
CA ARG A 127 -2.02 10.97 21.11
C ARG A 127 -2.77 10.68 19.82
N THR A 128 -2.52 9.52 19.24
CA THR A 128 -3.13 9.09 17.97
C THR A 128 -4.66 9.07 18.04
N GLY A 129 -5.24 8.71 19.20
CA GLY A 129 -6.69 8.70 19.40
C GLY A 129 -7.34 10.09 19.34
N GLU A 130 -6.56 11.16 19.47
CA GLU A 130 -7.02 12.55 19.40
C GLU A 130 -6.85 13.17 18.00
N ALA A 131 -6.17 12.46 17.10
CA ALA A 131 -5.93 12.91 15.74
C ALA A 131 -7.17 12.69 14.86
N SER A 132 -7.37 13.60 13.90
CA SER A 132 -8.42 13.46 12.88
C SER A 132 -8.18 12.23 11.99
N ARG A 133 -9.21 11.81 11.25
CA ARG A 133 -9.10 10.68 10.31
C ARG A 133 -8.03 10.89 9.25
N GLY A 134 -7.93 12.11 8.69
CA GLY A 134 -6.91 12.45 7.71
C GLY A 134 -5.49 12.41 8.29
N GLU A 135 -5.28 12.95 9.51
CA GLU A 135 -4.01 12.86 10.23
C GLU A 135 -3.64 11.40 10.53
N GLN A 136 -4.58 10.58 10.98
CA GLN A 136 -4.38 9.14 11.20
C GLN A 136 -4.00 8.42 9.90
N GLN A 137 -4.61 8.77 8.78
CA GLN A 137 -4.28 8.21 7.46
C GLN A 137 -2.84 8.54 7.08
N ARG A 138 -2.44 9.82 7.13
CA ARG A 138 -1.06 10.26 6.84
C ARG A 138 -0.05 9.60 7.78
N MET A 139 -0.37 9.48 9.08
CA MET A 139 0.46 8.77 10.06
C MET A 139 0.67 7.29 9.69
N ALA A 140 -0.39 6.61 9.26
CA ALA A 140 -0.30 5.20 8.88
C ALA A 140 0.54 5.00 7.60
N ILE A 141 0.47 5.94 6.64
CA ILE A 141 1.32 5.94 5.45
C ILE A 141 2.79 6.17 5.86
N ALA A 142 3.06 7.20 6.66
CA ALA A 142 4.40 7.51 7.15
C ALA A 142 5.02 6.30 7.90
N ARG A 143 4.23 5.63 8.76
CA ARG A 143 4.65 4.40 9.45
C ARG A 143 4.97 3.26 8.49
N ALA A 144 4.17 3.08 7.42
CA ALA A 144 4.43 2.06 6.42
C ALA A 144 5.71 2.35 5.62
N ALA A 145 6.00 3.63 5.38
CA ALA A 145 7.16 4.09 4.62
C ALA A 145 8.47 4.17 5.43
N VAL A 146 8.41 4.17 6.78
CA VAL A 146 9.53 4.56 7.65
C VAL A 146 10.80 3.72 7.48
N LEU A 147 10.67 2.47 7.08
CA LEU A 147 11.80 1.56 6.84
C LEU A 147 12.30 1.59 5.39
N GLY A 148 11.72 2.39 4.50
CA GLY A 148 12.05 2.41 3.08
C GLY A 148 11.80 1.04 2.42
N PRO A 149 10.56 0.52 2.42
CA PRO A 149 10.29 -0.84 1.96
C PRO A 149 10.56 -1.02 0.47
N ASP A 150 11.00 -2.23 0.05
CA ASP A 150 11.14 -2.59 -1.37
C ASP A 150 9.79 -2.50 -2.10
N VAL A 151 8.71 -2.87 -1.40
CA VAL A 151 7.33 -2.84 -1.90
C VAL A 151 6.41 -2.22 -0.85
N ILE A 152 5.60 -1.24 -1.25
CA ILE A 152 4.54 -0.68 -0.41
C ILE A 152 3.19 -0.85 -1.11
N VAL A 153 2.23 -1.43 -0.40
CA VAL A 153 0.86 -1.65 -0.87
C VAL A 153 -0.09 -0.75 -0.09
N LEU A 154 -0.90 0.03 -0.78
CA LEU A 154 -1.79 1.00 -0.15
C LEU A 154 -3.23 0.85 -0.67
N ASP A 155 -4.18 0.81 0.27
CA ASP A 155 -5.61 0.75 -0.06
C ASP A 155 -6.27 2.09 0.28
N GLU A 156 -6.67 2.85 -0.76
CA GLU A 156 -7.30 4.18 -0.72
C GLU A 156 -6.52 5.21 0.15
N PRO A 157 -5.22 5.48 -0.14
CA PRO A 157 -4.37 6.30 0.72
C PRO A 157 -4.78 7.77 0.81
N THR A 158 -5.45 8.31 -0.20
CA THR A 158 -5.92 9.71 -0.24
C THR A 158 -7.33 9.89 0.33
N SER A 159 -7.97 8.82 0.80
CA SER A 159 -9.28 8.91 1.44
C SER A 159 -9.23 9.76 2.72
N HIS A 160 -10.31 10.50 3.00
CA HIS A 160 -10.43 11.39 4.16
C HIS A 160 -9.44 12.57 4.19
N GLN A 161 -8.78 12.88 3.07
CA GLN A 161 -7.93 14.06 2.91
C GLN A 161 -8.74 15.20 2.26
N ASP A 162 -8.42 16.44 2.61
CA ASP A 162 -8.74 17.58 1.77
C ASP A 162 -7.82 17.60 0.53
N GLU A 163 -8.06 18.53 -0.38
CA GLU A 163 -7.33 18.60 -1.65
C GLU A 163 -5.82 18.80 -1.46
N ALA A 164 -5.41 19.70 -0.55
CA ALA A 164 -4.01 19.98 -0.30
C ALA A 164 -3.26 18.77 0.30
N HIS A 165 -3.91 18.06 1.23
CA HIS A 165 -3.32 16.87 1.82
C HIS A 165 -3.38 15.65 0.89
N ALA A 166 -4.36 15.56 0.00
CA ALA A 166 -4.38 14.53 -1.04
C ALA A 166 -3.21 14.72 -2.03
N ASP A 167 -2.92 15.99 -2.42
CA ASP A 167 -1.75 16.33 -3.25
C ASP A 167 -0.44 15.97 -2.52
N LEU A 168 -0.34 16.30 -1.23
CA LEU A 168 0.82 15.95 -0.42
C LEU A 168 1.03 14.44 -0.34
N VAL A 169 -0.02 13.65 -0.07
CA VAL A 169 0.06 12.18 -0.03
C VAL A 169 0.49 11.63 -1.38
N ALA A 170 -0.13 12.07 -2.48
CA ALA A 170 0.24 11.62 -3.82
C ALA A 170 1.72 11.91 -4.11
N HIS A 171 2.18 13.14 -3.81
CA HIS A 171 3.59 13.52 -3.96
C HIS A 171 4.52 12.61 -3.15
N GLN A 172 4.22 12.31 -1.89
CA GLN A 172 5.06 11.44 -1.06
C GLN A 172 5.12 10.01 -1.58
N LEU A 173 4.04 9.49 -2.15
CA LEU A 173 4.04 8.15 -2.77
C LEU A 173 4.92 8.12 -4.02
N LEU A 174 4.92 9.17 -4.84
CA LEU A 174 5.82 9.30 -5.98
C LEU A 174 7.29 9.41 -5.54
N GLU A 175 7.58 10.13 -4.46
CA GLU A 175 8.94 10.20 -3.90
C GLU A 175 9.41 8.83 -3.40
N LEU A 176 8.55 8.01 -2.79
CA LEU A 176 8.88 6.63 -2.41
C LEU A 176 9.23 5.78 -3.64
N ALA A 177 8.48 5.93 -4.74
CA ALA A 177 8.80 5.25 -5.99
C ALA A 177 10.14 5.71 -6.55
N ARG A 178 10.38 7.03 -6.61
CA ARG A 178 11.69 7.59 -7.05
C ARG A 178 12.86 7.13 -6.19
N ALA A 179 12.61 6.85 -4.90
CA ALA A 179 13.60 6.28 -3.98
C ALA A 179 13.84 4.77 -4.20
N GLY A 180 13.08 4.13 -5.09
CA GLY A 180 13.26 2.74 -5.50
C GLY A 180 12.20 1.76 -5.01
N SER A 181 11.22 2.17 -4.21
CA SER A 181 10.10 1.31 -3.81
C SER A 181 9.17 1.02 -4.99
N ALA A 182 8.68 -0.21 -5.13
CA ALA A 182 7.50 -0.47 -5.95
C ALA A 182 6.25 -0.05 -5.15
N VAL A 183 5.46 0.87 -5.70
CA VAL A 183 4.29 1.45 -5.04
C VAL A 183 3.02 0.90 -5.70
N LEU A 184 2.28 0.02 -5.02
CA LEU A 184 1.01 -0.50 -5.50
C LEU A 184 -0.14 0.20 -4.76
N VAL A 185 -1.01 0.88 -5.49
CA VAL A 185 -2.06 1.70 -4.90
C VAL A 185 -3.42 1.29 -5.44
N ALA A 186 -4.31 0.81 -4.57
CA ALA A 186 -5.72 0.67 -4.89
C ALA A 186 -6.40 2.02 -4.67
N THR A 187 -6.80 2.69 -5.74
CA THR A 187 -7.42 4.02 -5.66
C THR A 187 -8.18 4.38 -6.93
N HIS A 188 -8.98 5.43 -6.84
CA HIS A 188 -9.62 6.11 -7.97
C HIS A 188 -9.20 7.59 -8.02
N ASP A 189 -8.18 7.98 -7.26
CA ASP A 189 -7.68 9.36 -7.23
C ASP A 189 -6.97 9.70 -8.55
N PRO A 190 -7.47 10.71 -9.30
CA PRO A 190 -6.91 11.05 -10.60
C PRO A 190 -5.45 11.53 -10.55
N ARG A 191 -4.97 12.03 -9.40
CA ARG A 191 -3.58 12.45 -9.21
C ARG A 191 -2.62 11.27 -9.36
N LEU A 192 -2.95 10.17 -8.69
CA LEU A 192 -2.14 8.94 -8.74
C LEU A 192 -2.32 8.20 -10.05
N VAL A 193 -3.53 8.20 -10.62
CA VAL A 193 -3.80 7.59 -11.94
C VAL A 193 -2.99 8.30 -13.04
N ALA A 194 -2.89 9.64 -13.00
CA ALA A 194 -2.17 10.42 -14.00
C ALA A 194 -0.65 10.20 -13.99
N GLU A 195 -0.07 9.87 -12.83
CA GLU A 195 1.36 9.68 -12.61
C GLU A 195 1.76 8.18 -12.54
N ALA A 196 0.80 7.28 -12.78
CA ALA A 196 1.06 5.85 -12.71
C ALA A 196 1.85 5.35 -13.93
N ASP A 197 2.86 4.52 -13.69
CA ASP A 197 3.57 3.79 -14.74
C ASP A 197 2.68 2.69 -15.35
N GLN A 198 1.78 2.13 -14.54
CA GLN A 198 0.80 1.12 -14.97
C GLN A 198 -0.53 1.33 -14.24
N VAL A 199 -1.63 1.25 -14.99
CA VAL A 199 -3.00 1.20 -14.44
C VAL A 199 -3.62 -0.18 -14.72
N VAL A 200 -4.00 -0.87 -13.65
CA VAL A 200 -4.66 -2.17 -13.69
C VAL A 200 -6.14 -2.00 -13.41
N HIS A 201 -6.99 -2.19 -14.42
CA HIS A 201 -8.43 -2.07 -14.26
C HIS A 201 -9.05 -3.39 -13.80
N LEU A 202 -9.65 -3.41 -12.60
CA LEU A 202 -10.41 -4.55 -12.10
C LEU A 202 -11.91 -4.33 -12.34
N HIS A 203 -12.49 -5.19 -13.16
CA HIS A 203 -13.94 -5.21 -13.38
C HIS A 203 -14.51 -6.58 -12.99
N ALA A 204 -15.40 -6.62 -11.99
CA ALA A 204 -15.98 -7.87 -11.46
C ALA A 204 -14.91 -8.95 -11.17
N GLY A 205 -13.80 -8.56 -10.54
CA GLY A 205 -12.71 -9.46 -10.18
C GLY A 205 -11.79 -9.91 -11.31
N ARG A 206 -11.93 -9.35 -12.51
CA ARG A 206 -11.08 -9.66 -13.68
C ARG A 206 -10.23 -8.47 -14.06
N HIS A 207 -9.00 -8.72 -14.49
CA HIS A 207 -8.16 -7.70 -15.12
C HIS A 207 -8.65 -7.51 -16.55
N HIS A 208 -9.03 -6.26 -16.90
CA HIS A 208 -9.30 -5.86 -18.28
C HIS A 208 -8.09 -5.12 -18.82
N HIS A 209 -7.49 -5.65 -19.87
CA HIS A 209 -6.62 -4.85 -20.74
C HIS A 209 -7.47 -3.89 -21.54
N PRO A 210 -7.11 -2.59 -21.64
CA PRO A 210 -7.80 -1.62 -22.50
C PRO A 210 -7.71 -1.98 -23.97
#